data_75e568bb0534f550ff682236cfaf36f9
#
_entry.id   75e568bb0534f550ff682236cfaf36f9
#
_cell.length_a   1.000
_cell.length_b   1.000
_cell.length_c   1.000
_cell.angle_alpha   90.00
_cell.angle_beta   90.00
_cell.angle_gamma   90.00
#
_symmetry.space_group_name_H-M   'P 1'
#
loop_
_entity.id
_entity.type
_entity.pdbx_description
1 polymer ?
#
loop_
_entity_poly.entity_id
_entity_poly.type
_entity_poly.pdbx_seq_one_letter_code
_entity_poly.pdbx_strand_id
1 'polypeptide(L)'
;MARISLRIAARVAGAAVAGGFLLSRYLNYHPAQVESEEVSNTEGAPLLSPDQPVKVITFNVQFLAGSGYDFFYDGGPDTLVARSDIESTVAKVAAFVAETNPDFVLFQEVDCGARRTDYLDEVALLCSAMPAEIRNHVSTFYWKSKFVPHLKIMGSAGTKLVIFSRYRLGKACRHQLPRTPGNPLEREFGLKRAILEVEIPLTNGRTLTLLNTHLEAFPKGTDVMERQIEKVLWRLKTLDDQNLTWILGGDFNLLPPGQSARLTPQDRGIHREPTEIRSVYEQYAGVPTLADATGEHMRHYFTFTRRMGAIRLPVRTLDYFFAAPRVTIEDYAVVQEDTMDLSDHLPVTARFRLPG
;
A
#
# COMPACT_ATOMS: atom_id res chain seq x y z
N MET A 1 -54.55 -23.61 -0.55
CA MET A 1 -53.83 -22.79 -1.58
C MET A 1 -52.82 -21.83 -0.95
N ALA A 2 -53.18 -21.00 0.05
CA ALA A 2 -52.22 -19.99 0.63
C ALA A 2 -50.91 -20.57 1.21
N ARG A 3 -50.91 -21.76 1.86
CA ARG A 3 -49.71 -22.40 2.39
C ARG A 3 -48.74 -22.95 1.31
N ILE A 4 -49.28 -23.31 0.14
CA ILE A 4 -48.44 -23.81 -0.98
C ILE A 4 -47.77 -22.61 -1.69
N SER A 5 -48.49 -21.51 -1.88
CA SER A 5 -47.91 -20.27 -2.47
C SER A 5 -46.81 -19.67 -1.58
N LEU A 6 -46.96 -19.69 -0.25
CA LEU A 6 -45.96 -19.23 0.71
C LEU A 6 -44.66 -20.07 0.65
N ARG A 7 -44.82 -21.42 0.52
CA ARG A 7 -43.65 -22.30 0.37
C ARG A 7 -42.90 -22.13 -0.94
N ILE A 8 -43.62 -21.86 -2.04
CA ILE A 8 -42.99 -21.58 -3.34
C ILE A 8 -42.29 -20.23 -3.28
N ALA A 9 -42.92 -19.18 -2.74
CA ALA A 9 -42.29 -17.88 -2.57
C ALA A 9 -41.02 -17.95 -1.71
N ALA A 10 -41.06 -18.70 -0.60
CA ALA A 10 -39.88 -18.89 0.25
C ALA A 10 -38.75 -19.65 -0.46
N ARG A 11 -39.05 -20.65 -1.32
CA ARG A 11 -38.06 -21.39 -2.11
C ARG A 11 -37.43 -20.49 -3.19
N VAL A 12 -38.25 -19.69 -3.88
CA VAL A 12 -37.76 -18.72 -4.90
C VAL A 12 -36.86 -17.67 -4.25
N ALA A 13 -37.27 -17.10 -3.11
CA ALA A 13 -36.46 -16.15 -2.36
C ALA A 13 -35.15 -16.79 -1.88
N GLY A 14 -35.20 -18.02 -1.35
CA GLY A 14 -33.97 -18.75 -0.95
C GLY A 14 -33.03 -19.02 -2.13
N ALA A 15 -33.59 -19.44 -3.29
CA ALA A 15 -32.78 -19.65 -4.50
C ALA A 15 -32.15 -18.34 -5.02
N ALA A 16 -32.89 -17.22 -4.98
CA ALA A 16 -32.37 -15.91 -5.38
C ALA A 16 -31.23 -15.44 -4.45
N VAL A 17 -31.37 -15.61 -3.14
CA VAL A 17 -30.32 -15.30 -2.16
C VAL A 17 -29.09 -16.17 -2.37
N ALA A 18 -29.26 -17.49 -2.55
CA ALA A 18 -28.15 -18.40 -2.82
C ALA A 18 -27.44 -18.07 -4.16
N GLY A 19 -28.22 -17.79 -5.21
CA GLY A 19 -27.70 -17.37 -6.51
C GLY A 19 -26.92 -16.07 -6.42
N GLY A 20 -27.44 -15.07 -5.71
CA GLY A 20 -26.76 -13.80 -5.45
C GLY A 20 -25.44 -13.98 -4.68
N PHE A 21 -25.44 -14.85 -3.68
CA PHE A 21 -24.23 -15.18 -2.93
C PHE A 21 -23.18 -15.88 -3.80
N LEU A 22 -23.57 -16.88 -4.60
CA LEU A 22 -22.65 -17.55 -5.53
C LEU A 22 -22.10 -16.60 -6.57
N LEU A 23 -22.94 -15.71 -7.10
CA LEU A 23 -22.50 -14.66 -8.04
C LEU A 23 -21.50 -13.70 -7.38
N SER A 24 -21.77 -13.24 -6.16
CA SER A 24 -20.85 -12.35 -5.46
C SER A 24 -19.49 -13.02 -5.24
N ARG A 25 -19.46 -14.29 -4.90
CA ARG A 25 -18.22 -15.07 -4.78
C ARG A 25 -17.47 -15.22 -6.10
N TYR A 26 -18.17 -15.43 -7.20
CA TYR A 26 -17.57 -15.51 -8.54
C TYR A 26 -16.97 -14.16 -9.00
N LEU A 27 -17.59 -13.06 -8.60
CA LEU A 27 -17.14 -11.72 -8.97
C LEU A 27 -15.91 -11.25 -8.19
N ASN A 28 -15.68 -11.76 -6.98
CA ASN A 28 -14.69 -11.25 -6.07
C ASN A 28 -13.50 -12.20 -5.87
N TYR A 29 -12.38 -11.62 -5.52
CA TYR A 29 -11.16 -12.30 -5.12
C TYR A 29 -11.25 -12.81 -3.68
N HIS A 30 -10.82 -14.05 -3.46
CA HIS A 30 -10.83 -14.72 -2.15
C HIS A 30 -9.44 -15.24 -1.83
N PRO A 31 -8.53 -14.36 -1.37
CA PRO A 31 -7.17 -14.77 -1.07
C PRO A 31 -7.12 -15.76 0.10
N ALA A 32 -6.15 -16.67 0.04
CA ALA A 32 -5.71 -17.45 1.18
C ALA A 32 -5.01 -16.57 2.22
N GLN A 33 -4.74 -17.12 3.41
CA GLN A 33 -4.00 -16.41 4.47
C GLN A 33 -2.56 -16.08 4.04
N VAL A 34 -1.96 -16.98 3.26
CA VAL A 34 -0.66 -16.78 2.58
C VAL A 34 -0.79 -17.32 1.17
N GLU A 35 -0.36 -16.54 0.19
CA GLU A 35 -0.32 -16.93 -1.22
C GLU A 35 1.07 -16.66 -1.77
N SER A 36 1.58 -17.57 -2.62
CA SER A 36 2.80 -17.31 -3.39
C SER A 36 2.50 -16.35 -4.52
N GLU A 37 3.41 -15.39 -4.74
CA GLU A 37 3.30 -14.43 -5.85
C GLU A 37 4.39 -14.69 -6.89
N GLU A 38 4.04 -14.49 -8.14
CA GLU A 38 4.97 -14.64 -9.26
C GLU A 38 5.88 -13.42 -9.36
N VAL A 39 7.19 -13.65 -9.42
CA VAL A 39 8.20 -12.60 -9.61
C VAL A 39 8.59 -12.51 -11.08
N SER A 40 8.77 -11.29 -11.57
CA SER A 40 9.29 -11.00 -12.89
C SER A 40 10.73 -10.50 -12.76
N ASN A 41 11.68 -11.26 -13.26
CA ASN A 41 13.09 -10.89 -13.30
C ASN A 41 13.55 -10.70 -14.75
N THR A 42 14.29 -9.64 -14.99
CA THR A 42 15.03 -9.46 -16.24
C THR A 42 16.16 -10.49 -16.36
N GLU A 43 16.53 -10.84 -17.57
CA GLU A 43 17.66 -11.74 -17.81
C GLU A 43 18.96 -11.13 -17.22
N GLY A 44 19.71 -11.94 -16.47
CA GLY A 44 20.96 -11.49 -15.85
C GLY A 44 20.80 -10.52 -14.67
N ALA A 45 19.61 -10.37 -14.09
CA ALA A 45 19.39 -9.53 -12.93
C ALA A 45 20.44 -9.81 -11.82
N PRO A 46 21.17 -8.78 -11.33
CA PRO A 46 22.28 -8.97 -10.39
C PRO A 46 21.78 -9.36 -8.99
N LEU A 47 22.65 -10.01 -8.22
CA LEU A 47 22.46 -10.20 -6.78
C LEU A 47 22.85 -8.93 -6.02
N LEU A 48 22.22 -8.69 -4.88
CA LEU A 48 22.55 -7.57 -4.01
C LEU A 48 23.86 -7.83 -3.25
N SER A 49 24.80 -6.85 -3.26
CA SER A 49 25.96 -6.88 -2.37
C SER A 49 25.58 -6.36 -0.97
N PRO A 50 25.94 -7.06 0.13
CA PRO A 50 25.70 -6.54 1.47
C PRO A 50 26.62 -5.39 1.87
N ASP A 51 27.70 -5.13 1.11
CA ASP A 51 28.77 -4.21 1.49
C ASP A 51 28.43 -2.73 1.22
N GLN A 52 27.32 -2.47 0.51
CA GLN A 52 26.87 -1.13 0.18
C GLN A 52 25.49 -0.85 0.77
N PRO A 53 25.20 0.41 1.15
CA PRO A 53 23.87 0.81 1.55
C PRO A 53 22.87 0.62 0.43
N VAL A 54 21.62 0.28 0.76
CA VAL A 54 20.52 0.17 -0.18
C VAL A 54 19.58 1.37 -0.03
N LYS A 55 19.23 2.01 -1.14
CA LYS A 55 18.27 3.12 -1.19
C LYS A 55 16.89 2.60 -1.55
N VAL A 56 15.92 2.87 -0.69
CA VAL A 56 14.54 2.39 -0.86
C VAL A 56 13.59 3.58 -0.90
N ILE A 57 12.59 3.51 -1.78
CA ILE A 57 11.46 4.45 -1.83
C ILE A 57 10.19 3.70 -1.42
N THR A 58 9.34 4.32 -0.58
CA THR A 58 7.92 3.94 -0.45
C THR A 58 7.06 5.09 -0.93
N PHE A 59 6.03 4.79 -1.73
CA PHE A 59 5.19 5.80 -2.33
C PHE A 59 3.79 5.27 -2.67
N ASN A 60 2.76 5.79 -2.01
CA ASN A 60 1.38 5.62 -2.42
C ASN A 60 1.12 6.54 -3.63
N VAL A 61 0.83 5.96 -4.80
CA VAL A 61 0.71 6.70 -6.07
C VAL A 61 -0.72 7.09 -6.44
N GLN A 62 -1.68 6.88 -5.56
CA GLN A 62 -3.10 7.26 -5.79
C GLN A 62 -3.59 6.87 -7.19
N PHE A 63 -3.42 5.61 -7.59
CA PHE A 63 -3.82 5.08 -8.92
C PHE A 63 -3.19 5.86 -10.09
N LEU A 64 -2.01 6.43 -9.88
CA LEU A 64 -1.32 7.30 -10.86
C LEU A 64 -2.20 8.44 -11.39
N ALA A 65 -3.17 8.88 -10.59
CA ALA A 65 -4.10 9.94 -10.96
C ALA A 65 -3.46 11.34 -10.97
N GLY A 66 -2.34 11.49 -10.23
CA GLY A 66 -1.77 12.78 -9.94
C GLY A 66 -2.58 13.57 -8.90
N SER A 67 -2.07 14.73 -8.48
CA SER A 67 -2.67 15.52 -7.40
C SER A 67 -3.95 16.28 -7.81
N GLY A 68 -4.39 16.15 -9.08
CA GLY A 68 -5.58 16.82 -9.61
C GLY A 68 -6.92 16.27 -9.13
N TYR A 69 -6.93 15.06 -8.57
CA TYR A 69 -8.14 14.32 -8.23
C TYR A 69 -8.39 14.26 -6.73
N ASP A 70 -9.67 14.38 -6.34
CA ASP A 70 -10.15 14.12 -4.98
C ASP A 70 -11.27 13.09 -5.04
N PHE A 71 -10.97 11.86 -4.66
CA PHE A 71 -11.88 10.74 -4.82
C PHE A 71 -13.05 10.74 -3.83
N PHE A 72 -14.14 10.11 -4.22
CA PHE A 72 -15.39 10.09 -3.47
C PHE A 72 -15.30 9.43 -2.09
N TYR A 73 -14.38 8.49 -1.89
CA TYR A 73 -14.17 7.83 -0.59
C TYR A 73 -13.44 8.74 0.40
N ASP A 74 -12.73 9.77 -0.07
CA ASP A 74 -12.13 10.84 0.74
C ASP A 74 -13.02 12.10 0.79
N GLY A 75 -14.27 11.98 0.32
CA GLY A 75 -15.24 13.07 0.34
C GLY A 75 -15.22 13.96 -0.89
N GLY A 76 -14.39 13.67 -1.90
CA GLY A 76 -14.31 14.40 -3.16
C GLY A 76 -15.40 14.00 -4.18
N PRO A 77 -15.40 14.64 -5.35
CA PRO A 77 -16.36 14.35 -6.41
C PRO A 77 -15.92 13.25 -7.37
N ASP A 78 -14.61 12.93 -7.44
CA ASP A 78 -14.02 12.16 -8.52
C ASP A 78 -14.30 10.65 -8.39
N THR A 79 -14.55 10.02 -9.52
CA THR A 79 -14.81 8.58 -9.64
C THR A 79 -14.02 7.90 -10.75
N LEU A 80 -13.49 8.68 -11.69
CA LEU A 80 -12.73 8.25 -12.86
C LEU A 80 -11.53 9.16 -13.05
N VAL A 81 -10.45 8.61 -13.60
CA VAL A 81 -9.25 9.34 -13.98
C VAL A 81 -9.13 9.34 -15.51
N ALA A 82 -8.76 10.46 -16.10
CA ALA A 82 -8.49 10.53 -17.53
C ALA A 82 -7.21 9.72 -17.85
N ARG A 83 -7.26 8.93 -18.92
CA ARG A 83 -6.10 8.12 -19.37
C ARG A 83 -4.86 8.98 -19.60
N SER A 84 -5.02 10.16 -20.21
CA SER A 84 -3.91 11.12 -20.44
C SER A 84 -3.21 11.54 -19.14
N ASP A 85 -3.97 11.67 -18.05
CA ASP A 85 -3.41 12.09 -16.76
C ASP A 85 -2.64 10.94 -16.12
N ILE A 86 -3.14 9.69 -16.25
CA ILE A 86 -2.42 8.49 -15.83
C ILE A 86 -1.10 8.37 -16.60
N GLU A 87 -1.12 8.46 -17.94
CA GLU A 87 0.06 8.37 -18.78
C GLU A 87 1.08 9.48 -18.45
N SER A 88 0.62 10.70 -18.21
CA SER A 88 1.46 11.81 -17.76
C SER A 88 2.07 11.55 -16.38
N THR A 89 1.28 11.04 -15.43
CA THR A 89 1.76 10.76 -14.07
C THR A 89 2.75 9.60 -14.07
N VAL A 90 2.52 8.54 -14.86
CA VAL A 90 3.48 7.44 -15.05
C VAL A 90 4.84 7.97 -15.52
N ALA A 91 4.85 8.86 -16.52
CA ALA A 91 6.08 9.45 -17.04
C ALA A 91 6.83 10.25 -15.97
N LYS A 92 6.11 11.06 -15.18
CA LYS A 92 6.68 11.86 -14.08
C LYS A 92 7.21 10.96 -12.94
N VAL A 93 6.45 9.95 -12.53
CA VAL A 93 6.89 8.98 -11.51
C VAL A 93 8.15 8.24 -11.96
N ALA A 94 8.20 7.80 -13.23
CA ALA A 94 9.39 7.17 -13.79
C ALA A 94 10.60 8.12 -13.84
N ALA A 95 10.41 9.39 -14.17
CA ALA A 95 11.47 10.41 -14.14
C ALA A 95 11.97 10.64 -12.71
N PHE A 96 11.07 10.76 -11.73
CA PHE A 96 11.44 10.85 -10.31
C PHE A 96 12.26 9.64 -9.84
N VAL A 97 11.86 8.42 -10.22
CA VAL A 97 12.61 7.21 -9.88
C VAL A 97 13.98 7.20 -10.57
N ALA A 98 14.07 7.64 -11.83
CA ALA A 98 15.35 7.73 -12.55
C ALA A 98 16.31 8.71 -11.88
N GLU A 99 15.84 9.89 -11.48
CA GLU A 99 16.62 10.92 -10.79
C GLU A 99 17.06 10.47 -9.39
N THR A 100 16.12 9.90 -8.64
CA THR A 100 16.39 9.39 -7.28
C THR A 100 17.34 8.20 -7.30
N ASN A 101 17.35 7.42 -8.39
CA ASN A 101 18.18 6.23 -8.60
C ASN A 101 18.18 5.26 -7.42
N PRO A 102 17.02 4.72 -7.01
CA PRO A 102 16.90 3.81 -5.90
C PRO A 102 17.31 2.37 -6.27
N ASP A 103 17.52 1.55 -5.26
CA ASP A 103 17.69 0.10 -5.40
C ASP A 103 16.34 -0.63 -5.42
N PHE A 104 15.37 -0.10 -4.66
CA PHE A 104 14.01 -0.64 -4.55
C PHE A 104 12.97 0.46 -4.48
N VAL A 105 11.78 0.18 -5.06
CA VAL A 105 10.61 1.05 -4.96
C VAL A 105 9.40 0.23 -4.53
N LEU A 106 8.75 0.65 -3.45
CA LEU A 106 7.54 0.06 -2.88
C LEU A 106 6.36 0.97 -3.20
N PHE A 107 5.54 0.59 -4.16
CA PHE A 107 4.34 1.34 -4.52
C PHE A 107 3.08 0.76 -3.85
N GLN A 108 2.18 1.64 -3.43
CA GLN A 108 0.83 1.34 -3.00
C GLN A 108 -0.15 2.00 -3.96
N GLU A 109 -1.37 1.48 -4.03
CA GLU A 109 -2.45 1.98 -4.88
C GLU A 109 -2.15 1.97 -6.39
N VAL A 110 -1.52 0.91 -6.90
CA VAL A 110 -1.33 0.70 -8.33
C VAL A 110 -2.51 -0.10 -8.88
N ASP A 111 -3.28 0.48 -9.80
CA ASP A 111 -4.45 -0.19 -10.37
C ASP A 111 -4.07 -1.16 -11.51
N CYS A 112 -4.88 -2.22 -11.65
CA CYS A 112 -4.80 -3.16 -12.75
C CYS A 112 -6.21 -3.64 -13.11
N GLY A 113 -6.74 -3.16 -14.24
CA GLY A 113 -8.05 -3.50 -14.73
C GLY A 113 -9.21 -2.85 -13.95
N ALA A 114 -8.98 -1.77 -13.21
CA ALA A 114 -10.02 -1.03 -12.51
C ALA A 114 -10.76 -0.08 -13.46
N ARG A 115 -12.09 0.03 -13.28
CA ARG A 115 -12.89 0.97 -14.09
C ARG A 115 -12.44 2.41 -13.91
N ARG A 116 -12.06 2.81 -12.67
CA ARG A 116 -11.68 4.20 -12.37
C ARG A 116 -10.46 4.69 -13.16
N THR A 117 -9.61 3.78 -13.60
CA THR A 117 -8.40 4.04 -14.38
C THR A 117 -8.49 3.47 -15.80
N ASP A 118 -9.69 3.52 -16.39
CA ASP A 118 -9.96 3.09 -17.78
C ASP A 118 -9.49 1.65 -18.07
N TYR A 119 -9.57 0.77 -17.07
CA TYR A 119 -9.16 -0.65 -17.15
C TYR A 119 -7.68 -0.86 -17.50
N LEU A 120 -6.83 0.15 -17.33
CA LEU A 120 -5.40 0.07 -17.60
C LEU A 120 -4.72 -0.94 -16.66
N ASP A 121 -3.62 -1.52 -17.12
CA ASP A 121 -2.63 -2.21 -16.29
C ASP A 121 -1.49 -1.24 -15.97
N GLU A 122 -1.60 -0.55 -14.84
CA GLU A 122 -0.61 0.44 -14.42
C GLU A 122 0.73 -0.20 -14.04
N VAL A 123 0.74 -1.50 -13.65
CA VAL A 123 2.00 -2.23 -13.45
C VAL A 123 2.75 -2.34 -14.76
N ALA A 124 2.06 -2.72 -15.86
CA ALA A 124 2.66 -2.80 -17.18
C ALA A 124 3.13 -1.43 -17.70
N LEU A 125 2.36 -0.36 -17.44
CA LEU A 125 2.77 1.02 -17.78
C LEU A 125 4.05 1.42 -17.04
N LEU A 126 4.10 1.20 -15.72
CA LEU A 126 5.29 1.47 -14.91
C LEU A 126 6.48 0.64 -15.39
N CYS A 127 6.32 -0.67 -15.65
CA CYS A 127 7.40 -1.52 -16.18
C CYS A 127 7.98 -0.98 -17.49
N SER A 128 7.13 -0.41 -18.34
CA SER A 128 7.57 0.15 -19.63
C SER A 128 8.31 1.47 -19.47
N ALA A 129 7.88 2.31 -18.51
CA ALA A 129 8.42 3.65 -18.29
C ALA A 129 9.66 3.69 -17.37
N MET A 130 9.76 2.73 -16.42
CA MET A 130 10.88 2.67 -15.46
C MET A 130 12.24 2.48 -16.14
N PRO A 131 13.35 2.97 -15.53
CA PRO A 131 14.70 2.66 -15.95
C PRO A 131 14.92 1.14 -16.10
N ALA A 132 15.67 0.72 -17.12
CA ALA A 132 15.82 -0.70 -17.46
C ALA A 132 16.37 -1.54 -16.30
N GLU A 133 17.22 -0.96 -15.50
CA GLU A 133 17.91 -1.59 -14.37
C GLU A 133 17.01 -1.85 -13.15
N ILE A 134 15.82 -1.22 -13.07
CA ILE A 134 14.91 -1.39 -11.93
C ILE A 134 13.58 -2.06 -12.32
N ARG A 135 13.57 -2.87 -13.37
CA ARG A 135 12.36 -3.51 -13.91
C ARG A 135 12.03 -4.88 -13.33
N ASN A 136 12.90 -5.45 -12.49
CA ASN A 136 12.51 -6.65 -11.75
C ASN A 136 11.37 -6.25 -10.81
N HIS A 137 10.28 -7.02 -10.80
CA HIS A 137 9.12 -6.65 -9.99
C HIS A 137 8.30 -7.82 -9.51
N VAL A 138 7.52 -7.56 -8.48
CA VAL A 138 6.46 -8.44 -7.97
C VAL A 138 5.28 -7.58 -7.55
N SER A 139 4.08 -8.10 -7.70
CA SER A 139 2.87 -7.38 -7.31
C SER A 139 1.81 -8.31 -6.74
N THR A 140 0.96 -7.81 -5.86
CA THR A 140 -0.18 -8.54 -5.33
C THR A 140 -1.43 -7.67 -5.24
N PHE A 141 -2.59 -8.27 -5.49
CA PHE A 141 -3.86 -7.57 -5.28
C PHE A 141 -4.22 -7.50 -3.80
N TYR A 142 -4.64 -6.33 -3.34
CA TYR A 142 -5.35 -6.18 -2.08
C TYR A 142 -6.81 -5.72 -2.27
N TRP A 143 -7.20 -5.38 -3.49
CA TRP A 143 -8.58 -5.25 -3.92
C TRP A 143 -8.73 -5.78 -5.35
N LYS A 144 -9.65 -6.74 -5.56
CA LYS A 144 -9.95 -7.27 -6.88
C LYS A 144 -11.40 -7.74 -6.92
N SER A 145 -12.15 -7.19 -7.85
CA SER A 145 -13.52 -7.58 -8.15
C SER A 145 -13.80 -7.37 -9.64
N LYS A 146 -14.46 -8.34 -10.27
CA LYS A 146 -14.89 -8.21 -11.67
C LYS A 146 -15.98 -7.15 -11.84
N PHE A 147 -16.78 -6.92 -10.79
CA PHE A 147 -17.83 -5.92 -10.76
C PHE A 147 -18.21 -5.56 -9.32
N VAL A 148 -18.14 -4.28 -8.98
CA VAL A 148 -18.57 -3.73 -7.69
C VAL A 148 -19.89 -2.99 -7.89
N PRO A 149 -21.02 -3.45 -7.32
CA PRO A 149 -22.35 -2.83 -7.49
C PRO A 149 -22.53 -1.64 -6.55
N HIS A 150 -21.64 -0.67 -6.62
CA HIS A 150 -21.69 0.58 -5.88
C HIS A 150 -21.89 1.72 -6.85
N LEU A 151 -22.88 2.62 -6.63
CA LEU A 151 -23.29 3.65 -7.59
C LEU A 151 -22.15 4.52 -8.14
N LYS A 152 -21.12 4.77 -7.35
CA LYS A 152 -19.94 5.54 -7.77
C LYS A 152 -18.84 4.67 -8.41
N ILE A 153 -18.99 3.35 -8.43
CA ILE A 153 -18.01 2.43 -9.03
C ILE A 153 -18.60 1.78 -10.28
N MET A 154 -19.67 0.98 -10.12
CA MET A 154 -20.40 0.31 -11.22
C MET A 154 -19.46 -0.32 -12.27
N GLY A 155 -18.45 -1.05 -11.82
CA GLY A 155 -17.42 -1.65 -12.67
C GLY A 155 -16.43 -2.49 -11.88
N SER A 156 -15.35 -2.91 -12.54
CA SER A 156 -14.29 -3.66 -11.88
C SER A 156 -13.47 -2.80 -10.93
N ALA A 157 -12.87 -3.47 -9.94
CA ALA A 157 -11.82 -2.96 -9.09
C ALA A 157 -10.59 -3.84 -9.20
N GLY A 158 -9.40 -3.24 -9.13
CA GLY A 158 -8.16 -3.97 -9.18
C GLY A 158 -7.03 -3.09 -8.67
N THR A 159 -6.67 -3.22 -7.39
CA THR A 159 -5.62 -2.39 -6.77
C THR A 159 -4.57 -3.27 -6.14
N LYS A 160 -3.30 -2.92 -6.36
CA LYS A 160 -2.13 -3.72 -6.01
C LYS A 160 -1.15 -2.98 -5.11
N LEU A 161 -0.37 -3.78 -4.37
CA LEU A 161 0.97 -3.43 -3.89
C LEU A 161 1.96 -3.90 -4.95
N VAL A 162 3.02 -3.12 -5.18
CA VAL A 162 4.08 -3.45 -6.14
C VAL A 162 5.44 -3.18 -5.51
N ILE A 163 6.41 -4.05 -5.75
CA ILE A 163 7.82 -3.83 -5.43
C ILE A 163 8.61 -3.92 -6.73
N PHE A 164 9.32 -2.84 -7.07
CA PHE A 164 10.33 -2.82 -8.13
C PHE A 164 11.72 -2.95 -7.53
N SER A 165 12.63 -3.57 -8.25
CA SER A 165 13.97 -3.89 -7.79
C SER A 165 15.01 -3.77 -8.90
N ARG A 166 16.18 -3.23 -8.56
CA ARG A 166 17.40 -3.31 -9.36
C ARG A 166 17.97 -4.73 -9.35
N TYR A 167 17.76 -5.45 -8.27
CA TYR A 167 18.34 -6.76 -8.02
C TYR A 167 17.34 -7.88 -8.28
N ARG A 168 17.87 -9.08 -8.47
CA ARG A 168 17.09 -10.30 -8.65
C ARG A 168 16.16 -10.50 -7.46
N LEU A 169 14.90 -10.81 -7.76
CA LEU A 169 13.89 -11.21 -6.80
C LEU A 169 13.91 -12.74 -6.62
N GLY A 170 13.81 -13.18 -5.38
CA GLY A 170 13.64 -14.58 -4.99
C GLY A 170 12.16 -14.95 -4.81
N LYS A 171 11.86 -15.70 -3.75
CA LYS A 171 10.49 -16.07 -3.42
C LYS A 171 9.70 -14.85 -2.97
N ALA A 172 8.44 -14.80 -3.38
CA ALA A 172 7.52 -13.77 -2.93
C ALA A 172 6.21 -14.36 -2.44
N CYS A 173 5.62 -13.72 -1.45
CA CYS A 173 4.32 -14.12 -0.95
C CYS A 173 3.50 -12.92 -0.48
N ARG A 174 2.20 -13.13 -0.47
CA ARG A 174 1.18 -12.23 0.03
C ARG A 174 0.67 -12.76 1.37
N HIS A 175 0.68 -11.93 2.41
CA HIS A 175 0.07 -12.25 3.70
C HIS A 175 -1.22 -11.45 3.86
N GLN A 176 -2.35 -12.14 4.06
CA GLN A 176 -3.64 -11.50 4.29
C GLN A 176 -3.65 -10.80 5.66
N LEU A 177 -3.98 -9.53 5.68
CA LEU A 177 -4.25 -8.76 6.89
C LEU A 177 -5.70 -8.95 7.37
N PRO A 178 -5.98 -8.75 8.67
CA PRO A 178 -7.34 -8.72 9.20
C PRO A 178 -8.23 -7.77 8.41
N ARG A 179 -9.46 -8.20 8.14
CA ARG A 179 -10.44 -7.44 7.33
C ARG A 179 -11.35 -6.65 8.24
N THR A 180 -11.79 -5.49 7.77
CA THR A 180 -12.80 -4.68 8.45
C THR A 180 -14.05 -5.51 8.70
N PRO A 181 -14.56 -5.56 9.94
CA PRO A 181 -15.85 -6.19 10.24
C PRO A 181 -16.98 -5.51 9.46
N GLY A 182 -17.98 -6.29 9.07
CA GLY A 182 -19.12 -5.80 8.31
C GLY A 182 -20.08 -6.92 7.97
N ASN A 183 -21.20 -6.60 7.34
CA ASN A 183 -22.11 -7.61 6.84
C ASN A 183 -21.45 -8.47 5.73
N PRO A 184 -21.98 -9.67 5.42
CA PRO A 184 -21.37 -10.57 4.43
C PRO A 184 -21.12 -9.91 3.06
N LEU A 185 -22.03 -9.02 2.61
CA LEU A 185 -21.92 -8.36 1.33
C LEU A 185 -20.81 -7.29 1.33
N GLU A 186 -20.72 -6.45 2.36
CA GLU A 186 -19.65 -5.48 2.54
C GLU A 186 -18.28 -6.18 2.59
N ARG A 187 -18.19 -7.29 3.32
CA ARG A 187 -16.96 -8.08 3.42
C ARG A 187 -16.57 -8.71 2.08
N GLU A 188 -17.56 -9.06 1.25
CA GLU A 188 -17.31 -9.68 -0.06
C GLU A 188 -16.65 -8.68 -1.03
N PHE A 189 -17.18 -7.46 -1.13
CA PHE A 189 -16.70 -6.42 -2.04
C PHE A 189 -15.62 -5.51 -1.44
N GLY A 190 -15.36 -5.59 -0.14
CA GLY A 190 -14.39 -4.76 0.57
C GLY A 190 -12.93 -5.10 0.26
N LEU A 191 -12.05 -4.23 0.72
CA LEU A 191 -10.60 -4.37 0.61
C LEU A 191 -10.11 -5.63 1.35
N LYS A 192 -9.07 -6.23 0.81
CA LYS A 192 -8.39 -7.40 1.35
C LYS A 192 -6.92 -7.05 1.58
N ARG A 193 -6.70 -6.02 2.43
CA ARG A 193 -5.39 -5.48 2.75
C ARG A 193 -4.37 -6.60 3.02
N ALA A 194 -3.12 -6.38 2.64
CA ALA A 194 -2.09 -7.40 2.68
C ALA A 194 -0.71 -6.81 2.97
N ILE A 195 0.23 -7.69 3.33
CA ILE A 195 1.65 -7.45 3.22
C ILE A 195 2.14 -8.20 1.99
N LEU A 196 2.80 -7.52 1.07
CA LEU A 196 3.59 -8.14 0.00
C LEU A 196 5.02 -8.29 0.51
N GLU A 197 5.52 -9.51 0.52
CA GLU A 197 6.85 -9.87 0.99
C GLU A 197 7.64 -10.50 -0.15
N VAL A 198 8.92 -10.14 -0.29
CA VAL A 198 9.81 -10.72 -1.29
C VAL A 198 11.23 -10.90 -0.73
N GLU A 199 11.85 -12.01 -1.06
CA GLU A 199 13.25 -12.32 -0.77
C GLU A 199 14.16 -11.68 -1.82
N ILE A 200 15.23 -11.03 -1.39
CA ILE A 200 16.30 -10.49 -2.23
C ILE A 200 17.58 -11.26 -1.92
N PRO A 201 18.01 -12.15 -2.84
CA PRO A 201 19.23 -12.91 -2.64
C PRO A 201 20.48 -12.01 -2.64
N LEU A 202 21.39 -12.21 -1.67
CA LEU A 202 22.65 -11.49 -1.55
C LEU A 202 23.81 -12.32 -2.12
N THR A 203 24.90 -11.63 -2.50
CA THR A 203 26.13 -12.26 -3.04
C THR A 203 26.85 -13.16 -2.03
N ASN A 204 26.63 -12.95 -0.73
CA ASN A 204 27.18 -13.77 0.34
C ASN A 204 26.29 -14.97 0.74
N GLY A 205 25.23 -15.27 -0.04
CA GLY A 205 24.29 -16.37 0.21
C GLY A 205 23.22 -16.08 1.25
N ARG A 206 23.21 -14.89 1.86
CA ARG A 206 22.13 -14.42 2.77
C ARG A 206 20.97 -13.84 1.96
N THR A 207 19.95 -13.41 2.64
CA THR A 207 18.74 -12.83 2.04
C THR A 207 18.34 -11.59 2.81
N LEU A 208 17.97 -10.51 2.07
CA LEU A 208 17.18 -9.40 2.57
C LEU A 208 15.71 -9.68 2.27
N THR A 209 14.83 -9.51 3.24
CA THR A 209 13.38 -9.58 3.05
C THR A 209 12.81 -8.17 2.95
N LEU A 210 12.21 -7.82 1.82
CA LEU A 210 11.46 -6.58 1.67
C LEU A 210 9.98 -6.83 1.87
N LEU A 211 9.33 -5.93 2.62
CA LEU A 211 7.90 -5.96 2.85
C LEU A 211 7.28 -4.63 2.43
N ASN A 212 6.15 -4.69 1.72
CA ASN A 212 5.34 -3.56 1.32
C ASN A 212 3.93 -3.75 1.86
N THR A 213 3.35 -2.74 2.50
CA THR A 213 1.99 -2.81 3.03
C THR A 213 1.20 -1.54 2.77
N HIS A 214 -0.13 -1.66 2.84
CA HIS A 214 -1.05 -0.54 2.89
C HIS A 214 -2.19 -0.93 3.84
N LEU A 215 -2.24 -0.32 5.03
CA LEU A 215 -3.20 -0.65 6.06
C LEU A 215 -4.58 -0.02 5.78
N GLU A 216 -5.57 -0.34 6.60
CA GLU A 216 -6.93 0.17 6.44
C GLU A 216 -6.99 1.69 6.69
N ALA A 217 -7.67 2.42 5.81
CA ALA A 217 -7.86 3.87 5.95
C ALA A 217 -9.14 4.24 6.71
N PHE A 218 -10.15 3.35 6.68
CA PHE A 218 -11.50 3.64 7.18
C PHE A 218 -11.94 2.57 8.21
N PRO A 219 -11.42 2.60 9.45
CA PRO A 219 -11.68 1.58 10.46
C PRO A 219 -13.14 1.56 10.96
N LYS A 220 -13.96 2.58 10.66
CA LYS A 220 -15.39 2.67 11.01
C LYS A 220 -15.68 2.40 12.51
N GLY A 221 -14.75 2.78 13.39
CA GLY A 221 -14.86 2.54 14.83
C GLY A 221 -14.67 1.08 15.25
N THR A 222 -14.04 0.26 14.41
CA THR A 222 -13.69 -1.14 14.71
C THR A 222 -12.24 -1.26 15.18
N ASP A 223 -11.86 -2.44 15.66
CA ASP A 223 -10.51 -2.83 16.08
C ASP A 223 -9.60 -3.26 14.92
N VAL A 224 -10.00 -3.03 13.67
CA VAL A 224 -9.28 -3.54 12.50
C VAL A 224 -7.84 -3.05 12.42
N MET A 225 -7.57 -1.79 12.78
CA MET A 225 -6.22 -1.21 12.75
C MET A 225 -5.32 -1.88 13.78
N GLU A 226 -5.79 -2.06 15.00
CA GLU A 226 -5.09 -2.78 16.06
C GLU A 226 -4.71 -4.19 15.59
N ARG A 227 -5.68 -4.96 15.10
CA ARG A 227 -5.44 -6.33 14.60
C ARG A 227 -4.51 -6.36 13.37
N GLN A 228 -4.54 -5.34 12.51
CA GLN A 228 -3.61 -5.26 11.39
C GLN A 228 -2.18 -5.00 11.87
N ILE A 229 -1.99 -4.10 12.82
CA ILE A 229 -0.68 -3.85 13.45
C ILE A 229 -0.18 -5.08 14.20
N GLU A 230 -1.04 -5.78 14.95
CA GLU A 230 -0.68 -7.06 15.60
C GLU A 230 -0.18 -8.09 14.56
N LYS A 231 -0.86 -8.18 13.41
CA LYS A 231 -0.44 -9.09 12.33
C LYS A 231 0.89 -8.67 11.69
N VAL A 232 1.13 -7.37 11.52
CA VAL A 232 2.42 -6.82 11.06
C VAL A 232 3.50 -7.21 12.06
N LEU A 233 3.34 -6.89 13.34
CA LEU A 233 4.30 -7.21 14.41
C LEU A 233 4.57 -8.71 14.52
N TRP A 234 3.52 -9.54 14.42
CA TRP A 234 3.69 -10.99 14.41
C TRP A 234 4.59 -11.43 13.24
N ARG A 235 4.43 -10.84 12.04
CA ARG A 235 5.28 -11.19 10.90
C ARG A 235 6.71 -10.74 11.11
N LEU A 236 6.93 -9.50 11.54
CA LEU A 236 8.28 -8.96 11.80
C LEU A 236 9.01 -9.80 12.86
N LYS A 237 8.33 -10.10 13.97
CA LYS A 237 8.89 -10.99 15.01
C LYS A 237 9.23 -12.37 14.46
N THR A 238 8.41 -12.94 13.58
CA THR A 238 8.71 -14.23 12.94
C THR A 238 10.00 -14.17 12.12
N LEU A 239 10.27 -13.05 11.43
CA LEU A 239 11.52 -12.83 10.69
C LEU A 239 12.71 -12.66 11.64
N ASP A 240 12.54 -11.93 12.75
CA ASP A 240 13.57 -11.76 13.79
C ASP A 240 13.94 -13.09 14.45
N ASP A 241 12.94 -13.90 14.81
CA ASP A 241 13.13 -15.23 15.42
C ASP A 241 13.90 -16.18 14.47
N GLN A 242 13.78 -15.98 13.15
CA GLN A 242 14.55 -16.66 12.10
C GLN A 242 15.89 -15.99 11.80
N ASN A 243 16.24 -14.92 12.51
CA ASN A 243 17.46 -14.13 12.29
C ASN A 243 17.59 -13.56 10.86
N LEU A 244 16.46 -13.24 10.22
CA LEU A 244 16.42 -12.67 8.88
C LEU A 244 16.57 -11.14 8.92
N THR A 245 17.23 -10.59 7.91
CA THR A 245 17.33 -9.14 7.68
C THR A 245 16.11 -8.71 6.91
N TRP A 246 15.40 -7.67 7.39
CA TRP A 246 14.20 -7.18 6.72
C TRP A 246 14.06 -5.66 6.77
N ILE A 247 13.34 -5.11 5.79
CA ILE A 247 12.90 -3.72 5.71
C ILE A 247 11.41 -3.74 5.31
N LEU A 248 10.57 -3.06 6.09
CA LEU A 248 9.15 -2.86 5.82
C LEU A 248 8.91 -1.40 5.46
N GLY A 249 8.25 -1.14 4.34
CA GLY A 249 7.76 0.19 3.98
C GLY A 249 6.28 0.16 3.61
N GLY A 250 5.64 1.32 3.58
CA GLY A 250 4.27 1.42 3.12
C GLY A 250 3.46 2.56 3.74
N ASP A 251 2.20 2.63 3.32
CA ASP A 251 1.18 3.50 3.88
C ASP A 251 0.45 2.79 5.03
N PHE A 252 0.67 3.29 6.23
CA PHE A 252 0.07 2.72 7.45
C PHE A 252 -1.28 3.36 7.80
N ASN A 253 -1.64 4.49 7.18
CA ASN A 253 -2.85 5.23 7.51
C ASN A 253 -3.01 5.56 9.02
N LEU A 254 -1.91 5.69 9.73
CA LEU A 254 -1.84 5.99 11.16
C LEU A 254 -0.87 7.15 11.39
N LEU A 255 -1.20 8.04 12.32
CA LEU A 255 -0.26 9.10 12.73
C LEU A 255 0.86 8.55 13.63
N PRO A 256 2.07 9.14 13.58
CA PRO A 256 3.10 8.85 14.57
C PRO A 256 2.60 9.19 15.99
N PRO A 257 3.01 8.42 17.01
CA PRO A 257 2.65 8.72 18.41
C PRO A 257 2.98 10.17 18.79
N GLY A 258 1.96 10.89 19.25
CA GLY A 258 2.09 12.30 19.69
C GLY A 258 1.88 13.36 18.60
N GLN A 259 1.88 12.99 17.31
CA GLN A 259 1.67 13.97 16.23
C GLN A 259 0.27 14.56 16.25
N SER A 260 -0.76 13.77 16.60
CA SER A 260 -2.16 14.21 16.59
C SER A 260 -2.42 15.43 17.46
N ALA A 261 -1.69 15.57 18.58
CA ALA A 261 -1.80 16.71 19.49
C ALA A 261 -1.21 18.02 18.91
N ARG A 262 -0.39 17.92 17.87
CA ARG A 262 0.30 19.04 17.21
C ARG A 262 -0.37 19.49 15.92
N LEU A 263 -1.37 18.75 15.45
CA LEU A 263 -2.12 19.02 14.23
C LEU A 263 -3.42 19.79 14.54
N THR A 264 -3.86 20.60 13.57
CA THR A 264 -5.22 21.16 13.64
C THR A 264 -6.26 20.02 13.56
N PRO A 265 -7.49 20.22 14.06
CA PRO A 265 -8.54 19.20 13.93
C PRO A 265 -8.78 18.73 12.48
N GLN A 266 -8.66 19.65 11.51
CA GLN A 266 -8.80 19.34 10.08
C GLN A 266 -7.64 18.49 9.55
N ASP A 267 -6.38 18.82 9.93
CA ASP A 267 -5.19 18.11 9.47
C ASP A 267 -5.06 16.74 10.14
N ARG A 268 -5.49 16.64 11.41
CA ARG A 268 -5.58 15.37 12.13
C ARG A 268 -6.60 14.41 11.50
N GLY A 269 -7.72 14.92 10.97
CA GLY A 269 -8.78 14.12 10.38
C GLY A 269 -9.41 13.15 11.39
N ILE A 270 -9.54 11.88 11.00
CA ILE A 270 -10.14 10.81 11.82
C ILE A 270 -9.20 10.18 12.84
N HIS A 271 -7.90 10.50 12.77
CA HIS A 271 -6.87 9.87 13.61
C HIS A 271 -6.99 10.28 15.08
N ARG A 272 -6.70 9.33 15.98
CA ARG A 272 -6.85 9.50 17.44
C ARG A 272 -5.61 8.98 18.16
N GLU A 273 -5.47 9.37 19.43
CA GLU A 273 -4.50 8.79 20.36
C GLU A 273 -5.23 7.87 21.37
N PRO A 274 -4.59 6.81 21.84
CA PRO A 274 -3.30 6.33 21.35
C PRO A 274 -3.40 5.76 19.93
N THR A 275 -2.36 5.96 19.13
CA THR A 275 -2.27 5.39 17.77
C THR A 275 -1.70 3.99 17.83
N GLU A 276 -2.22 3.09 17.02
CA GLU A 276 -1.86 1.66 17.01
C GLU A 276 -0.41 1.42 16.56
N ILE A 277 0.13 2.29 15.69
CA ILE A 277 1.52 2.21 15.21
C ILE A 277 2.56 2.43 16.33
N ARG A 278 2.14 2.92 17.51
CA ARG A 278 2.99 3.07 18.70
C ARG A 278 3.74 1.77 19.00
N SER A 279 3.07 0.64 18.98
CA SER A 279 3.65 -0.66 19.29
C SER A 279 4.73 -1.11 18.30
N VAL A 280 4.72 -0.59 17.07
CA VAL A 280 5.79 -0.82 16.09
C VAL A 280 7.00 0.05 16.42
N TYR A 281 6.81 1.33 16.73
CA TYR A 281 7.89 2.24 17.13
C TYR A 281 8.57 1.83 18.45
N GLU A 282 7.84 1.18 19.38
CA GLU A 282 8.40 0.66 20.63
C GLU A 282 9.34 -0.52 20.42
N GLN A 283 9.25 -1.22 19.30
CA GLN A 283 10.04 -2.42 19.01
C GLN A 283 11.10 -2.20 17.94
N TYR A 284 10.85 -1.27 16.99
CA TYR A 284 11.70 -1.12 15.80
C TYR A 284 12.01 0.34 15.50
N ALA A 285 13.19 0.59 14.96
CA ALA A 285 13.57 1.89 14.44
C ALA A 285 12.67 2.26 13.23
N GLY A 286 12.02 3.42 13.30
CA GLY A 286 11.11 3.92 12.27
C GLY A 286 11.64 5.14 11.54
N VAL A 287 11.19 5.31 10.31
CA VAL A 287 11.38 6.49 9.46
C VAL A 287 10.00 7.05 9.09
N PRO A 288 9.75 8.34 9.34
CA PRO A 288 10.58 9.25 10.13
C PRO A 288 10.71 8.82 11.59
N THR A 289 11.74 9.28 12.28
CA THR A 289 11.84 9.07 13.73
C THR A 289 10.70 9.81 14.46
N LEU A 290 10.37 9.38 15.69
CA LEU A 290 9.36 10.11 16.48
C LEU A 290 9.78 11.55 16.77
N ALA A 291 11.08 11.81 16.95
CA ALA A 291 11.61 13.15 17.18
C ALA A 291 11.37 14.05 15.95
N ASP A 292 11.58 13.53 14.74
CA ASP A 292 11.34 14.27 13.51
C ASP A 292 9.84 14.43 13.22
N ALA A 293 9.07 13.35 13.38
CA ALA A 293 7.65 13.34 13.08
C ALA A 293 6.81 14.21 14.02
N THR A 294 7.33 14.55 15.22
CA THR A 294 6.63 15.35 16.24
C THR A 294 7.42 16.57 16.71
N GLY A 295 8.63 16.79 16.21
CA GLY A 295 9.50 17.91 16.55
C GLY A 295 9.09 19.24 15.94
N GLU A 296 9.93 20.25 16.09
CA GLU A 296 9.72 21.59 15.55
C GLU A 296 9.61 21.59 14.02
N HIS A 297 10.40 20.73 13.37
CA HIS A 297 10.47 20.60 11.92
C HIS A 297 9.59 19.46 11.34
N MET A 298 8.59 18.96 12.09
CA MET A 298 7.75 17.83 11.71
C MET A 298 7.10 17.97 10.32
N ARG A 299 6.89 19.21 9.85
CA ARG A 299 6.28 19.48 8.54
C ARG A 299 7.11 18.97 7.37
N HIS A 300 8.43 18.87 7.50
CA HIS A 300 9.31 18.29 6.50
C HIS A 300 9.12 16.78 6.34
N TYR A 301 8.45 16.15 7.32
CA TYR A 301 8.18 14.72 7.35
C TYR A 301 6.71 14.37 7.14
N PHE A 302 5.89 15.34 6.73
CA PHE A 302 4.51 15.07 6.33
C PHE A 302 4.51 14.38 4.96
N THR A 303 3.84 13.24 4.88
CA THR A 303 3.78 12.40 3.68
C THR A 303 2.43 12.45 2.98
N PHE A 304 1.39 12.97 3.62
CA PHE A 304 0.05 13.10 3.05
C PHE A 304 -0.32 14.56 2.88
N THR A 305 -0.92 14.88 1.74
CA THR A 305 -1.34 16.23 1.36
C THR A 305 -2.86 16.36 1.44
N ARG A 306 -3.32 17.55 1.74
CA ARG A 306 -4.75 17.92 1.67
C ARG A 306 -4.94 19.10 0.73
N ARG A 307 -6.01 19.06 -0.07
CA ARG A 307 -6.36 20.19 -0.94
C ARG A 307 -6.85 21.37 -0.10
N MET A 308 -6.33 22.56 -0.41
CA MET A 308 -6.69 23.83 0.18
C MET A 308 -6.94 24.85 -0.96
N GLY A 309 -8.16 24.87 -1.47
CA GLY A 309 -8.49 25.65 -2.67
C GLY A 309 -7.80 25.10 -3.90
N ALA A 310 -6.95 25.88 -4.54
CA ALA A 310 -6.25 25.52 -5.78
C ALA A 310 -4.96 24.70 -5.55
N ILE A 311 -4.47 24.62 -4.31
CA ILE A 311 -3.18 23.97 -3.98
C ILE A 311 -3.39 22.78 -3.04
N ARG A 312 -2.41 21.87 -3.00
CA ARG A 312 -2.29 20.85 -1.95
C ARG A 312 -1.17 21.25 -1.01
N LEU A 313 -1.31 20.92 0.27
CA LEU A 313 -0.29 21.15 1.29
C LEU A 313 -0.06 19.86 2.09
N PRO A 314 1.19 19.54 2.43
CA PRO A 314 1.51 18.46 3.35
C PRO A 314 0.93 18.76 4.73
N VAL A 315 0.20 17.82 5.32
CA VAL A 315 -0.57 18.05 6.54
C VAL A 315 -0.33 17.04 7.66
N ARG A 316 0.17 15.84 7.34
CA ARG A 316 0.41 14.77 8.31
C ARG A 316 1.29 13.65 7.74
N THR A 317 1.78 12.77 8.60
CA THR A 317 2.62 11.62 8.24
C THR A 317 1.80 10.33 8.29
N LEU A 318 1.78 9.56 7.21
CA LEU A 318 1.06 8.28 7.10
C LEU A 318 1.94 7.16 6.53
N ASP A 319 3.06 7.50 5.88
CA ASP A 319 3.96 6.58 5.19
C ASP A 319 5.26 6.43 5.97
N TYR A 320 5.73 5.20 6.09
CA TYR A 320 6.84 4.84 6.97
C TYR A 320 7.76 3.79 6.38
N PHE A 321 8.99 3.76 6.95
CA PHE A 321 9.82 2.57 6.96
C PHE A 321 10.05 2.10 8.40
N PHE A 322 10.19 0.79 8.55
CA PHE A 322 10.73 0.11 9.73
C PHE A 322 11.76 -0.91 9.28
N ALA A 323 12.77 -1.17 10.12
CA ALA A 323 13.85 -2.08 9.77
C ALA A 323 14.19 -3.02 10.93
N ALA A 324 14.74 -4.19 10.57
CA ALA A 324 15.24 -5.17 11.54
C ALA A 324 16.31 -4.54 12.46
N PRO A 325 16.43 -4.98 13.73
CA PRO A 325 17.31 -4.34 14.72
C PRO A 325 18.81 -4.25 14.31
N ARG A 326 19.24 -5.09 13.36
CA ARG A 326 20.63 -5.10 12.84
C ARG A 326 20.84 -4.25 11.60
N VAL A 327 19.78 -3.67 11.05
CA VAL A 327 19.83 -2.76 9.90
C VAL A 327 20.03 -1.35 10.41
N THR A 328 21.03 -0.66 9.89
CA THR A 328 21.26 0.75 10.24
C THR A 328 20.57 1.64 9.22
N ILE A 329 19.77 2.59 9.70
CA ILE A 329 19.19 3.66 8.88
C ILE A 329 20.21 4.78 8.83
N GLU A 330 20.75 5.11 7.63
CA GLU A 330 21.81 6.10 7.46
C GLU A 330 21.27 7.50 7.24
N ASP A 331 20.31 7.62 6.32
CA ASP A 331 19.62 8.86 6.03
C ASP A 331 18.19 8.60 5.52
N TYR A 332 17.35 9.62 5.55
CA TYR A 332 16.01 9.58 4.98
C TYR A 332 15.45 10.99 4.74
N ALA A 333 14.50 11.06 3.82
CA ALA A 333 13.78 12.29 3.52
C ALA A 333 12.36 11.98 3.02
N VAL A 334 11.45 12.92 3.25
CA VAL A 334 10.20 13.00 2.49
C VAL A 334 10.44 13.98 1.35
N VAL A 335 10.30 13.53 0.12
CA VAL A 335 10.52 14.37 -1.05
C VAL A 335 9.25 15.14 -1.34
N GLN A 336 9.22 16.43 -0.96
CA GLN A 336 8.01 17.27 -1.05
C GLN A 336 7.99 18.15 -2.30
N GLU A 337 9.06 18.93 -2.55
CA GLU A 337 9.04 20.02 -3.53
C GLU A 337 8.74 19.55 -4.96
N ASP A 338 9.37 18.49 -5.43
CA ASP A 338 9.29 18.04 -6.82
C ASP A 338 8.22 16.94 -7.06
N THR A 339 7.46 16.56 -6.03
CA THR A 339 6.52 15.44 -6.11
C THR A 339 5.07 15.78 -5.73
N MET A 340 4.79 17.04 -5.43
CA MET A 340 3.46 17.53 -5.00
C MET A 340 2.37 17.33 -6.04
N ASP A 341 2.71 17.14 -7.30
CA ASP A 341 1.76 16.93 -8.40
C ASP A 341 1.58 15.45 -8.79
N LEU A 342 2.32 14.53 -8.15
CA LEU A 342 2.33 13.10 -8.49
C LEU A 342 1.21 12.31 -7.81
N SER A 343 0.87 12.66 -6.57
CA SER A 343 -0.11 11.94 -5.74
C SER A 343 -0.64 12.86 -4.63
N ASP A 344 -1.60 12.40 -3.85
CA ASP A 344 -1.97 13.00 -2.56
C ASP A 344 -1.03 12.54 -1.42
N HIS A 345 -0.19 11.54 -1.67
CA HIS A 345 0.96 11.19 -0.84
C HIS A 345 2.28 11.70 -1.43
N LEU A 346 3.30 11.76 -0.59
CA LEU A 346 4.65 12.18 -0.95
C LEU A 346 5.63 11.04 -0.69
N PRO A 347 6.60 10.79 -1.61
CA PRO A 347 7.52 9.68 -1.47
C PRO A 347 8.41 9.84 -0.23
N VAL A 348 8.59 8.74 0.50
CA VAL A 348 9.62 8.64 1.54
C VAL A 348 10.79 7.88 0.96
N THR A 349 11.98 8.46 1.06
CA THR A 349 13.24 7.82 0.67
C THR A 349 14.04 7.51 1.93
N ALA A 350 14.70 6.35 1.96
CA ALA A 350 15.61 6.01 3.05
C ALA A 350 16.79 5.18 2.54
N ARG A 351 17.91 5.30 3.22
CA ARG A 351 19.12 4.53 2.94
C ARG A 351 19.42 3.63 4.13
N PHE A 352 19.59 2.34 3.85
CA PHE A 352 19.79 1.30 4.85
C PHE A 352 21.13 0.60 4.62
N ARG A 353 21.91 0.42 5.69
CA ARG A 353 23.09 -0.45 5.69
C ARG A 353 22.72 -1.81 6.28
N LEU A 354 22.92 -2.84 5.49
CA LEU A 354 22.67 -4.23 5.91
C LEU A 354 23.79 -4.70 6.85
N PRO A 355 23.51 -5.64 7.76
CA PRO A 355 24.55 -6.24 8.58
C PRO A 355 25.51 -7.06 7.71
N GLY A 356 26.81 -6.91 7.91
CA GLY A 356 27.88 -7.63 7.22
C GLY A 356 27.84 -9.15 7.39
#